data_8fd7fdcfee2758a4ec86b1947ff86ea2
#
_entry.id   8fd7fdcfee2758a4ec86b1947ff86ea2
#
_cell.length_a   1.000
_cell.length_b   1.000
_cell.length_c   1.000
_cell.angle_alpha   90.00
_cell.angle_beta   90.00
_cell.angle_gamma   90.00
#
_symmetry.space_group_name_H-M   'P 1'
#
loop_
_entity.id
_entity.type
_entity.pdbx_description
1 polymer ?
#
loop_
_entity_poly.entity_id
_entity_poly.type
_entity_poly.pdbx_seq_one_letter_code
_entity_poly.pdbx_strand_id
1 'polypeptide(L)'
;MELTLTENKQYLRVDEATELEIEQLNISLTKRIDSWRFNPLVKKGIWDGYISYFKDNKWIPAGLWRYVYNVCKEYKFDLNINGVKELFDKNVTADYFEKWALAFFEGSEITPRDYQIEAAYNILKFRKCLSELATSAGKTLISFLTVAYLLEQEKAKKILFIVPNVSLVVQATEDFSEYNYAGRVNLKIQQIFSGKKIRDGRNVVIGT
;
A
#
# COMPACT_ATOMS: atom_id res chain seq x y z
N MET A 1 -3.75 18.11 -20.48
CA MET A 1 -2.68 17.42 -19.70
C MET A 1 -2.77 15.91 -19.89
N GLU A 2 -1.66 15.24 -20.00
CA GLU A 2 -1.58 13.78 -20.11
C GLU A 2 -0.78 13.19 -18.93
N LEU A 3 -1.27 12.09 -18.36
CA LEU A 3 -0.55 11.30 -17.36
C LEU A 3 -0.23 9.92 -17.91
N THR A 4 1.03 9.56 -17.95
CA THR A 4 1.49 8.26 -18.45
C THR A 4 2.15 7.46 -17.32
N LEU A 5 1.67 6.24 -17.08
CA LEU A 5 2.28 5.34 -16.10
C LEU A 5 3.67 4.90 -16.57
N THR A 6 4.68 5.02 -15.69
CA THR A 6 6.05 4.56 -15.97
C THR A 6 6.12 3.02 -16.05
N GLU A 7 7.09 2.48 -16.75
CA GLU A 7 7.29 1.03 -16.90
C GLU A 7 7.42 0.30 -15.55
N ASN A 8 8.11 0.91 -14.58
CA ASN A 8 8.25 0.37 -13.23
C ASN A 8 6.99 0.54 -12.36
N LYS A 9 5.92 1.16 -12.89
CA LYS A 9 4.63 1.40 -12.22
C LYS A 9 4.72 2.17 -10.90
N GLN A 10 5.79 2.91 -10.67
CA GLN A 10 5.98 3.69 -9.44
C GLN A 10 5.49 5.13 -9.58
N TYR A 11 5.60 5.70 -10.77
CA TYR A 11 5.27 7.09 -11.03
C TYR A 11 4.34 7.24 -12.22
N LEU A 12 3.63 8.35 -12.23
CA LEU A 12 2.97 8.91 -13.40
C LEU A 12 3.85 10.05 -13.92
N ARG A 13 4.12 10.06 -15.20
CA ARG A 13 4.75 11.18 -15.89
C ARG A 13 3.67 12.13 -16.36
N VAL A 14 3.86 13.41 -16.09
CA VAL A 14 3.00 14.49 -16.58
C VAL A 14 3.58 15.02 -17.88
N ASP A 15 2.79 14.96 -18.92
CA ASP A 15 3.11 15.47 -20.26
C ASP A 15 2.01 16.45 -20.71
N GLU A 16 2.35 17.34 -21.65
CA GLU A 16 1.40 18.26 -22.29
C GLU A 16 0.56 19.10 -21.30
N ALA A 17 1.15 19.47 -20.17
CA ALA A 17 0.49 20.31 -19.18
C ALA A 17 0.80 21.79 -19.42
N THR A 18 -0.22 22.63 -19.27
CA THR A 18 -0.08 24.09 -19.28
C THR A 18 0.58 24.58 -17.98
N GLU A 19 1.11 25.80 -17.98
CA GLU A 19 1.68 26.42 -16.78
C GLU A 19 0.68 26.47 -15.62
N LEU A 20 -0.59 26.78 -15.90
CA LEU A 20 -1.67 26.82 -14.92
C LEU A 20 -1.93 25.44 -14.29
N GLU A 21 -1.96 24.40 -15.10
CA GLU A 21 -2.13 23.02 -14.62
C GLU A 21 -0.96 22.58 -13.73
N ILE A 22 0.29 22.91 -14.12
CA ILE A 22 1.50 22.65 -13.35
C ILE A 22 1.45 23.38 -12.01
N GLU A 23 1.11 24.66 -12.01
CA GLU A 23 0.99 25.46 -10.79
C GLU A 23 -0.05 24.86 -9.84
N GLN A 24 -1.23 24.52 -10.35
CA GLN A 24 -2.31 23.96 -9.56
C GLN A 24 -1.95 22.56 -8.98
N LEU A 25 -1.25 21.73 -9.75
CA LEU A 25 -0.75 20.46 -9.27
C LEU A 25 0.31 20.65 -8.16
N ASN A 26 1.20 21.62 -8.29
CA ASN A 26 2.18 21.95 -7.25
C ASN A 26 1.49 22.37 -5.95
N ILE A 27 0.48 23.23 -6.03
CA ILE A 27 -0.30 23.66 -4.87
C ILE A 27 -1.00 22.44 -4.22
N SER A 28 -1.71 21.66 -5.03
CA SER A 28 -2.54 20.54 -4.55
C SER A 28 -1.72 19.37 -3.99
N LEU A 29 -0.54 19.12 -4.57
CA LEU A 29 0.34 17.99 -4.20
C LEU A 29 1.45 18.38 -3.21
N THR A 30 1.45 19.61 -2.71
CA THR A 30 2.38 20.07 -1.68
C THR A 30 1.65 20.26 -0.37
N LYS A 31 2.14 19.57 0.67
CA LYS A 31 1.54 19.66 2.02
C LYS A 31 2.60 19.92 3.07
N ARG A 32 2.25 20.76 4.05
CA ARG A 32 3.06 20.95 5.24
C ARG A 32 2.77 19.80 6.22
N ILE A 33 3.80 19.19 6.81
CA ILE A 33 3.62 18.12 7.78
C ILE A 33 3.02 18.66 9.09
N ASP A 34 2.12 17.93 9.74
CA ASP A 34 1.41 18.39 10.94
C ASP A 34 2.37 18.73 12.09
N SER A 35 3.44 17.99 12.24
CA SER A 35 4.45 18.18 13.30
C SER A 35 5.64 19.06 12.88
N TRP A 36 5.54 19.86 11.81
CA TRP A 36 6.64 20.63 11.24
C TRP A 36 7.38 21.51 12.26
N ARG A 37 6.66 22.13 13.21
CA ARG A 37 7.23 23.02 14.25
C ARG A 37 8.19 22.29 15.18
N PHE A 38 8.03 20.97 15.35
CA PHE A 38 8.86 20.14 16.21
C PHE A 38 10.03 19.49 15.47
N ASN A 39 10.04 19.54 14.13
CA ASN A 39 11.08 18.93 13.33
C ASN A 39 12.43 19.69 13.51
N PRO A 40 13.52 18.98 13.83
CA PRO A 40 14.83 19.59 14.03
C PRO A 40 15.36 20.35 12.82
N LEU A 41 15.06 19.93 11.60
CA LEU A 41 15.49 20.60 10.37
C LEU A 41 14.77 21.92 10.16
N VAL A 42 13.48 21.98 10.54
CA VAL A 42 12.70 23.22 10.49
C VAL A 42 13.20 24.19 11.56
N LYS A 43 13.46 23.72 12.78
CA LYS A 43 14.01 24.55 13.86
C LYS A 43 15.37 25.14 13.51
N LYS A 44 16.16 24.45 12.68
CA LYS A 44 17.47 24.92 12.19
C LYS A 44 17.36 25.79 10.94
N GLY A 45 16.16 26.05 10.41
CA GLY A 45 15.94 26.80 9.17
C GLY A 45 16.45 26.10 7.89
N ILE A 46 16.73 24.77 7.96
CA ILE A 46 17.22 23.98 6.81
C ILE A 46 16.07 23.55 5.91
N TRP A 47 14.88 23.41 6.46
CA TRP A 47 13.67 22.96 5.76
C TRP A 47 12.45 23.76 6.22
N ASP A 48 11.51 24.00 5.33
CA ASP A 48 10.29 24.78 5.59
C ASP A 48 9.10 23.95 6.11
N GLY A 49 9.26 22.63 6.18
CA GLY A 49 8.22 21.69 6.64
C GLY A 49 7.24 21.26 5.55
N TYR A 50 7.47 21.61 4.28
CA TYR A 50 6.62 21.18 3.17
C TYR A 50 7.20 19.94 2.49
N ILE A 51 6.31 19.05 2.06
CA ILE A 51 6.60 17.91 1.21
C ILE A 51 5.82 18.07 -0.09
N SER A 52 6.51 18.08 -1.22
CA SER A 52 5.88 18.01 -2.53
C SER A 52 5.91 16.59 -3.07
N TYR A 53 4.76 16.12 -3.51
CA TYR A 53 4.59 14.86 -4.24
C TYR A 53 4.61 15.05 -5.76
N PHE A 54 4.73 16.28 -6.25
CA PHE A 54 4.94 16.61 -7.66
C PHE A 54 6.40 17.02 -7.86
N LYS A 55 7.23 16.09 -8.29
CA LYS A 55 8.68 16.28 -8.41
C LYS A 55 9.04 16.76 -9.81
N ASP A 56 9.92 17.77 -9.87
CA ASP A 56 10.47 18.32 -11.11
C ASP A 56 9.39 18.74 -12.11
N ASN A 57 8.20 19.12 -11.63
CA ASN A 57 7.01 19.43 -12.46
C ASN A 57 6.69 18.33 -13.49
N LYS A 58 7.02 17.09 -13.17
CA LYS A 58 6.94 15.98 -14.11
C LYS A 58 6.49 14.66 -13.49
N TRP A 59 6.86 14.37 -12.23
CA TRP A 59 6.69 13.04 -11.66
C TRP A 59 5.74 13.06 -10.47
N ILE A 60 4.71 12.23 -10.51
CA ILE A 60 3.74 12.05 -9.42
C ILE A 60 3.75 10.57 -9.02
N PRO A 61 3.81 10.22 -7.72
CA PRO A 61 3.67 8.82 -7.30
C PRO A 61 2.39 8.18 -7.86
N ALA A 62 2.50 7.02 -8.49
CA ALA A 62 1.39 6.39 -9.22
C ALA A 62 0.15 6.14 -8.34
N GLY A 63 0.33 5.95 -7.02
CA GLY A 63 -0.78 5.79 -6.07
C GLY A 63 -1.66 7.03 -5.91
N LEU A 64 -1.18 8.22 -6.31
CA LEU A 64 -1.93 9.48 -6.22
C LEU A 64 -2.80 9.79 -7.43
N TRP A 65 -2.89 8.89 -8.41
CA TRP A 65 -3.63 9.15 -9.65
C TRP A 65 -5.09 9.56 -9.43
N ARG A 66 -5.78 8.96 -8.46
CA ARG A 66 -7.17 9.33 -8.13
C ARG A 66 -7.28 10.73 -7.53
N TYR A 67 -6.30 11.10 -6.71
CA TYR A 67 -6.24 12.45 -6.15
C TYR A 67 -6.06 13.48 -7.27
N VAL A 68 -5.12 13.24 -8.17
CA VAL A 68 -4.90 14.12 -9.35
C VAL A 68 -6.14 14.17 -10.24
N TYR A 69 -6.79 13.04 -10.49
CA TYR A 69 -8.05 13.02 -11.24
C TYR A 69 -9.12 13.92 -10.60
N ASN A 70 -9.26 13.87 -9.28
CA ASN A 70 -10.23 14.72 -8.57
C ASN A 70 -9.85 16.20 -8.64
N VAL A 71 -8.56 16.53 -8.50
CA VAL A 71 -8.07 17.91 -8.70
C VAL A 71 -8.41 18.40 -10.11
N CYS A 72 -8.09 17.65 -11.13
CA CYS A 72 -8.39 18.01 -12.51
C CYS A 72 -9.90 18.20 -12.75
N LYS A 73 -10.72 17.34 -12.16
CA LYS A 73 -12.18 17.45 -12.24
C LYS A 73 -12.70 18.72 -11.56
N GLU A 74 -12.16 19.08 -10.40
CA GLU A 74 -12.51 20.28 -9.65
C GLU A 74 -12.20 21.56 -10.43
N TYR A 75 -11.00 21.61 -11.03
CA TYR A 75 -10.54 22.76 -11.81
C TYR A 75 -10.95 22.71 -13.30
N LYS A 76 -11.70 21.67 -13.70
CA LYS A 76 -12.16 21.45 -15.08
C LYS A 76 -11.02 21.35 -16.09
N PHE A 77 -9.91 20.80 -15.69
CA PHE A 77 -8.79 20.49 -16.57
C PHE A 77 -9.10 19.25 -17.39
N ASP A 78 -8.74 19.29 -18.67
CA ASP A 78 -8.86 18.13 -19.54
C ASP A 78 -7.71 17.15 -19.24
N LEU A 79 -8.06 15.92 -18.83
CA LEU A 79 -7.11 14.94 -18.34
C LEU A 79 -7.23 13.62 -19.09
N ASN A 80 -6.16 13.23 -19.76
CA ASN A 80 -5.97 11.89 -20.32
C ASN A 80 -5.03 11.08 -19.43
N ILE A 81 -5.41 9.84 -19.08
CA ILE A 81 -4.59 8.97 -18.23
C ILE A 81 -4.31 7.65 -18.92
N ASN A 82 -3.03 7.40 -19.21
CA ASN A 82 -2.55 6.20 -19.87
C ASN A 82 -1.93 5.20 -18.89
N GLY A 83 -2.21 3.91 -19.08
CA GLY A 83 -1.60 2.82 -18.34
C GLY A 83 -2.15 2.57 -16.94
N VAL A 84 -3.01 3.43 -16.38
CA VAL A 84 -3.54 3.26 -15.00
C VAL A 84 -4.28 1.95 -14.79
N LYS A 85 -4.90 1.39 -15.84
CA LYS A 85 -5.55 0.06 -15.77
C LYS A 85 -4.58 -1.06 -15.37
N GLU A 86 -3.29 -0.85 -15.54
CA GLU A 86 -2.24 -1.80 -15.14
C GLU A 86 -1.91 -1.76 -13.64
N LEU A 87 -2.40 -0.73 -12.92
CA LEU A 87 -2.29 -0.66 -11.46
C LEU A 87 -3.29 -1.59 -10.75
N PHE A 88 -4.28 -2.12 -11.49
CA PHE A 88 -5.28 -3.02 -10.93
C PHE A 88 -4.96 -4.47 -11.26
N ASP A 89 -5.22 -5.37 -10.32
CA ASP A 89 -5.24 -6.79 -10.62
C ASP A 89 -6.59 -7.18 -11.23
N LYS A 90 -6.61 -7.48 -12.51
CA LYS A 90 -7.84 -7.85 -13.23
C LYS A 90 -8.33 -9.27 -12.89
N ASN A 91 -7.45 -10.09 -12.34
CA ASN A 91 -7.73 -11.50 -12.07
C ASN A 91 -8.33 -11.73 -10.69
N VAL A 92 -8.35 -10.70 -9.83
CA VAL A 92 -8.94 -10.78 -8.50
C VAL A 92 -10.36 -10.20 -8.57
N THR A 93 -11.36 -11.03 -8.36
CA THR A 93 -12.77 -10.63 -8.20
C THR A 93 -13.19 -10.73 -6.75
N ALA A 94 -14.13 -9.89 -6.31
CA ALA A 94 -14.60 -9.87 -4.92
C ALA A 94 -15.20 -11.24 -4.52
N ASP A 95 -16.08 -11.77 -5.35
CA ASP A 95 -16.76 -13.05 -5.11
C ASP A 95 -15.79 -14.24 -5.00
N TYR A 96 -14.76 -14.29 -5.87
CA TYR A 96 -13.75 -15.33 -5.79
C TYR A 96 -12.92 -15.21 -4.52
N PHE A 97 -12.48 -13.98 -4.18
CA PHE A 97 -11.65 -13.75 -3.00
C PHE A 97 -12.40 -14.02 -1.70
N GLU A 98 -13.68 -13.65 -1.61
CA GLU A 98 -14.53 -13.94 -0.46
C GLU A 98 -14.67 -15.45 -0.23
N LYS A 99 -15.03 -16.20 -1.27
CA LYS A 99 -15.12 -17.67 -1.20
C LYS A 99 -13.79 -18.30 -0.79
N TRP A 100 -12.70 -17.82 -1.34
CA TRP A 100 -11.36 -18.27 -0.98
C TRP A 100 -11.05 -17.98 0.51
N ALA A 101 -11.31 -16.75 0.98
CA ALA A 101 -11.01 -16.34 2.36
C ALA A 101 -11.83 -17.16 3.38
N LEU A 102 -13.08 -17.42 3.12
CA LEU A 102 -13.93 -18.26 3.98
C LEU A 102 -13.44 -19.72 3.97
N ALA A 103 -13.16 -20.29 2.80
CA ALA A 103 -12.64 -21.64 2.68
C ALA A 103 -11.24 -21.78 3.32
N PHE A 104 -10.42 -20.72 3.31
CA PHE A 104 -9.10 -20.72 3.95
C PHE A 104 -9.19 -20.96 5.46
N PHE A 105 -10.23 -20.49 6.13
CA PHE A 105 -10.42 -20.65 7.57
C PHE A 105 -11.43 -21.76 7.93
N GLU A 106 -11.90 -22.53 6.96
CA GLU A 106 -12.81 -23.65 7.24
C GLU A 106 -12.14 -24.66 8.21
N GLY A 107 -12.86 -24.99 9.28
CA GLY A 107 -12.35 -25.88 10.35
C GLY A 107 -11.45 -25.20 11.39
N SER A 108 -11.20 -23.88 11.30
CA SER A 108 -10.54 -23.11 12.34
C SER A 108 -11.54 -22.36 13.22
N GLU A 109 -11.07 -21.83 14.35
CA GLU A 109 -11.90 -20.96 15.22
C GLU A 109 -12.02 -19.53 14.67
N ILE A 110 -11.30 -19.21 13.60
CA ILE A 110 -11.22 -17.87 13.00
C ILE A 110 -12.26 -17.75 11.89
N THR A 111 -13.11 -16.73 12.01
CA THR A 111 -14.07 -16.36 10.96
C THR A 111 -13.79 -14.90 10.56
N PRO A 112 -13.22 -14.66 9.37
CA PRO A 112 -13.02 -13.30 8.89
C PRO A 112 -14.35 -12.57 8.74
N ARG A 113 -14.41 -11.31 9.15
CA ARG A 113 -15.61 -10.46 8.99
C ARG A 113 -15.65 -9.86 7.58
N ASP A 114 -16.84 -9.52 7.12
CA ASP A 114 -17.08 -8.99 5.76
C ASP A 114 -16.14 -7.83 5.42
N TYR A 115 -16.04 -6.84 6.31
CA TYR A 115 -15.15 -5.68 6.09
C TYR A 115 -13.66 -6.04 6.07
N GLN A 116 -13.24 -7.13 6.73
CA GLN A 116 -11.85 -7.61 6.69
C GLN A 116 -11.54 -8.24 5.34
N ILE A 117 -12.48 -9.02 4.82
CA ILE A 117 -12.38 -9.62 3.49
C ILE A 117 -12.38 -8.51 2.43
N GLU A 118 -13.30 -7.54 2.54
CA GLU A 118 -13.36 -6.40 1.62
C GLU A 118 -12.07 -5.57 1.64
N ALA A 119 -11.51 -5.27 2.83
CA ALA A 119 -10.26 -4.53 2.94
C ALA A 119 -9.09 -5.28 2.31
N ALA A 120 -8.95 -6.59 2.57
CA ALA A 120 -7.92 -7.42 1.94
C ALA A 120 -8.09 -7.51 0.42
N TYR A 121 -9.32 -7.68 -0.06
CA TYR A 121 -9.64 -7.63 -1.49
C TYR A 121 -9.20 -6.30 -2.13
N ASN A 122 -9.52 -5.18 -1.49
CA ASN A 122 -9.15 -3.86 -1.99
C ASN A 122 -7.63 -3.68 -2.08
N ILE A 123 -6.86 -4.18 -1.11
CA ILE A 123 -5.39 -4.18 -1.14
C ILE A 123 -4.89 -4.96 -2.36
N LEU A 124 -5.41 -6.15 -2.60
CA LEU A 124 -5.04 -6.99 -3.73
C LEU A 124 -5.43 -6.36 -5.07
N LYS A 125 -6.67 -5.86 -5.15
CA LYS A 125 -7.24 -5.26 -6.35
C LYS A 125 -6.50 -4.01 -6.79
N PHE A 126 -6.26 -3.10 -5.86
CA PHE A 126 -5.69 -1.79 -6.17
C PHE A 126 -4.16 -1.75 -6.04
N ARG A 127 -3.53 -2.77 -5.45
CA ARG A 127 -2.08 -2.92 -5.26
C ARG A 127 -1.40 -1.77 -4.52
N LYS A 128 -1.86 -0.54 -4.72
CA LYS A 128 -1.40 0.69 -4.05
C LYS A 128 -2.62 1.39 -3.46
N CYS A 129 -2.84 1.20 -2.17
CA CYS A 129 -3.97 1.81 -1.47
C CYS A 129 -3.58 2.17 -0.03
N LEU A 130 -4.32 3.08 0.55
CA LEU A 130 -4.34 3.39 1.97
C LEU A 130 -5.66 2.86 2.52
N SER A 131 -5.59 2.00 3.54
CA SER A 131 -6.77 1.51 4.27
C SER A 131 -6.80 2.16 5.65
N GLU A 132 -7.81 2.97 5.89
CA GLU A 132 -8.07 3.55 7.20
C GLU A 132 -8.99 2.61 7.98
N LEU A 133 -8.46 2.04 9.07
CA LEU A 133 -9.14 1.03 9.87
C LEU A 133 -9.04 1.39 11.35
N ALA A 134 -10.14 1.26 12.07
CA ALA A 134 -10.20 1.48 13.51
C ALA A 134 -9.21 0.61 14.29
N THR A 135 -8.88 1.01 15.51
CA THR A 135 -8.15 0.16 16.44
C THR A 135 -8.97 -1.12 16.69
N SER A 136 -8.30 -2.26 16.79
CA SER A 136 -8.94 -3.58 16.97
C SER A 136 -9.80 -4.07 15.80
N ALA A 137 -9.72 -3.45 14.62
CA ALA A 137 -10.39 -3.94 13.41
C ALA A 137 -9.79 -5.23 12.83
N GLY A 138 -8.76 -5.80 13.44
CA GLY A 138 -8.09 -7.01 12.94
C GLY A 138 -7.16 -6.73 11.75
N LYS A 139 -6.42 -5.62 11.79
CA LYS A 139 -5.46 -5.24 10.73
C LYS A 139 -4.47 -6.36 10.40
N THR A 140 -4.03 -7.13 11.41
CA THR A 140 -3.11 -8.24 11.24
C THR A 140 -3.74 -9.37 10.42
N LEU A 141 -5.02 -9.69 10.67
CA LEU A 141 -5.76 -10.69 9.89
C LEU A 141 -5.96 -10.23 8.44
N ILE A 142 -6.31 -8.96 8.21
CA ILE A 142 -6.42 -8.39 6.86
C ILE A 142 -5.10 -8.50 6.10
N SER A 143 -3.99 -8.17 6.78
CA SER A 143 -2.65 -8.29 6.21
C SER A 143 -2.28 -9.75 5.94
N PHE A 144 -2.61 -10.65 6.85
CA PHE A 144 -2.38 -12.08 6.67
C PHE A 144 -3.16 -12.65 5.48
N LEU A 145 -4.45 -12.33 5.33
CA LEU A 145 -5.26 -12.75 4.17
C LEU A 145 -4.62 -12.29 2.84
N THR A 146 -4.11 -11.05 2.82
CA THR A 146 -3.40 -10.53 1.65
C THR A 146 -2.13 -11.33 1.37
N VAL A 147 -1.31 -11.59 2.40
CA VAL A 147 -0.05 -12.35 2.30
C VAL A 147 -0.33 -13.79 1.87
N ALA A 148 -1.28 -14.47 2.51
CA ALA A 148 -1.63 -15.85 2.22
C ALA A 148 -2.08 -16.02 0.77
N TYR A 149 -2.97 -15.14 0.29
CA TYR A 149 -3.43 -15.14 -1.09
C TYR A 149 -2.30 -14.93 -2.09
N LEU A 150 -1.41 -13.96 -1.83
CA LEU A 150 -0.28 -13.69 -2.73
C LEU A 150 0.71 -14.85 -2.81
N LEU A 151 0.93 -15.56 -1.70
CA LEU A 151 1.81 -16.72 -1.68
C LEU A 151 1.18 -17.94 -2.35
N GLU A 152 -0.09 -18.23 -2.05
CA GLU A 152 -0.79 -19.38 -2.63
C GLU A 152 -0.99 -19.25 -4.14
N GLN A 153 -1.30 -18.04 -4.61
CA GLN A 153 -1.46 -17.76 -6.04
C GLN A 153 -0.12 -17.51 -6.76
N GLU A 154 1.02 -17.74 -6.10
CA GLU A 154 2.38 -17.51 -6.62
C GLU A 154 2.61 -16.09 -7.18
N LYS A 155 1.79 -15.13 -6.75
CA LYS A 155 1.89 -13.72 -7.18
C LYS A 155 3.03 -12.96 -6.52
N ALA A 156 3.55 -13.48 -5.40
CA ALA A 156 4.70 -12.93 -4.71
C ALA A 156 5.63 -14.04 -4.22
N LYS A 157 6.93 -13.87 -4.44
CA LYS A 157 7.97 -14.77 -3.92
C LYS A 157 8.54 -14.31 -2.58
N LYS A 158 8.53 -13.00 -2.34
CA LYS A 158 8.98 -12.37 -1.09
C LYS A 158 8.03 -11.22 -0.73
N ILE A 159 7.66 -11.17 0.54
CA ILE A 159 6.76 -10.14 1.09
C ILE A 159 7.46 -9.50 2.28
N LEU A 160 7.46 -8.17 2.31
CA LEU A 160 7.93 -7.38 3.44
C LEU A 160 6.74 -6.76 4.15
N PHE A 161 6.60 -7.06 5.44
CA PHE A 161 5.59 -6.50 6.32
C PHE A 161 6.29 -5.61 7.36
N ILE A 162 6.04 -4.30 7.32
CA ILE A 162 6.69 -3.32 8.18
C ILE A 162 5.72 -2.88 9.27
N VAL A 163 6.18 -2.90 10.52
CA VAL A 163 5.42 -2.44 11.68
C VAL A 163 6.25 -1.43 12.50
N PRO A 164 5.60 -0.54 13.28
CA PRO A 164 6.28 0.58 13.92
C PRO A 164 7.31 0.23 15.00
N ASN A 165 7.19 -0.94 15.65
CA ASN A 165 8.06 -1.31 16.76
C ASN A 165 8.27 -2.82 16.88
N VAL A 166 9.27 -3.21 17.68
CA VAL A 166 9.69 -4.60 17.84
C VAL A 166 8.61 -5.51 18.47
N SER A 167 7.82 -4.99 19.41
CA SER A 167 6.75 -5.80 20.02
C SER A 167 5.70 -6.21 18.99
N LEU A 168 5.36 -5.31 18.06
CA LEU A 168 4.46 -5.62 16.96
C LEU A 168 5.08 -6.60 15.94
N VAL A 169 6.42 -6.64 15.79
CA VAL A 169 7.08 -7.68 14.96
C VAL A 169 6.85 -9.07 15.55
N VAL A 170 7.01 -9.19 16.86
CA VAL A 170 6.79 -10.47 17.57
C VAL A 170 5.33 -10.87 17.48
N GLN A 171 4.42 -9.98 17.87
CA GLN A 171 2.97 -10.23 17.80
C GLN A 171 2.51 -10.62 16.39
N ALA A 172 2.87 -9.85 15.36
CA ALA A 172 2.47 -10.16 14.00
C ALA A 172 3.03 -11.51 13.51
N THR A 173 4.20 -11.93 14.00
CA THR A 173 4.75 -13.25 13.69
C THR A 173 3.93 -14.37 14.31
N GLU A 174 3.54 -14.22 15.57
CA GLU A 174 2.69 -15.16 16.30
C GLU A 174 1.32 -15.24 15.65
N ASP A 175 0.67 -14.09 15.41
CA ASP A 175 -0.63 -13.99 14.74
C ASP A 175 -0.59 -14.67 13.34
N PHE A 176 0.43 -14.42 12.53
CA PHE A 176 0.56 -15.01 11.19
C PHE A 176 0.74 -16.54 11.27
N SER A 177 1.44 -17.02 12.29
CA SER A 177 1.64 -18.46 12.51
C SER A 177 0.34 -19.13 12.95
N GLU A 178 -0.45 -18.49 13.80
CA GLU A 178 -1.76 -18.95 14.26
C GLU A 178 -2.77 -18.94 13.11
N TYR A 179 -2.82 -17.85 12.33
CA TYR A 179 -3.74 -17.71 11.19
C TYR A 179 -3.44 -18.71 10.06
N ASN A 180 -2.20 -19.19 9.95
CA ASN A 180 -1.83 -20.25 9.01
C ASN A 180 -2.27 -21.64 9.51
N TYR A 181 -3.54 -21.74 9.85
CA TYR A 181 -4.16 -22.96 10.34
C TYR A 181 -3.85 -24.16 9.41
N ALA A 182 -3.47 -25.29 10.02
CA ALA A 182 -3.09 -26.52 9.30
C ALA A 182 -1.97 -26.34 8.25
N GLY A 183 -1.20 -25.24 8.29
CA GLY A 183 -0.10 -24.99 7.35
C GLY A 183 -0.55 -24.83 5.90
N ARG A 184 -1.73 -24.24 5.67
CA ARG A 184 -2.35 -24.11 4.34
C ARG A 184 -1.51 -23.38 3.31
N VAL A 185 -0.67 -22.43 3.76
CA VAL A 185 0.33 -21.81 2.88
C VAL A 185 1.73 -22.07 3.38
N ASN A 186 2.69 -22.17 2.46
CA ASN A 186 4.10 -22.32 2.80
C ASN A 186 4.65 -21.01 3.35
N LEU A 187 4.46 -20.77 4.65
CA LEU A 187 4.81 -19.54 5.35
C LEU A 187 6.16 -19.70 6.05
N LYS A 188 7.19 -19.03 5.53
CA LYS A 188 8.55 -19.01 6.09
C LYS A 188 8.89 -17.60 6.57
N ILE A 189 8.52 -17.29 7.82
CA ILE A 189 8.68 -15.94 8.38
C ILE A 189 10.11 -15.73 8.87
N GLN A 190 10.61 -14.52 8.71
CA GLN A 190 11.78 -13.98 9.37
C GLN A 190 11.44 -12.64 10.04
N GLN A 191 11.77 -12.53 11.31
CA GLN A 191 11.74 -11.26 12.03
C GLN A 191 13.04 -10.47 11.78
N ILE A 192 12.89 -9.17 11.47
CA ILE A 192 14.01 -8.24 11.33
C ILE A 192 13.82 -7.04 12.24
N PHE A 193 14.75 -6.86 13.14
CA PHE A 193 14.90 -5.68 13.99
C PHE A 193 16.35 -5.58 14.45
N SER A 194 16.82 -4.37 14.74
CA SER A 194 18.14 -4.13 15.38
C SER A 194 19.32 -4.83 14.66
N GLY A 195 19.52 -4.53 13.37
CA GLY A 195 20.72 -4.97 12.61
C GLY A 195 20.70 -6.42 12.11
N LYS A 196 19.62 -7.16 12.25
CA LYS A 196 19.50 -8.50 11.67
C LYS A 196 19.46 -8.42 10.14
N LYS A 197 20.20 -9.28 9.46
CA LYS A 197 20.21 -9.38 7.99
C LYS A 197 19.11 -10.31 7.48
N ILE A 198 18.59 -10.03 6.29
CA ILE A 198 17.66 -10.92 5.59
C ILE A 198 18.39 -12.22 5.23
N ARG A 199 17.77 -13.36 5.55
CA ARG A 199 18.28 -14.71 5.22
C ARG A 199 17.60 -15.23 3.98
N ASP A 200 18.33 -16.04 3.21
CA ASP A 200 17.75 -16.73 2.07
C ASP A 200 16.75 -17.81 2.50
N GLY A 201 15.85 -18.18 1.56
CA GLY A 201 14.82 -19.20 1.81
C GLY A 201 13.63 -18.75 2.65
N ARG A 202 13.53 -17.45 2.98
CA ARG A 202 12.37 -16.86 3.64
C ARG A 202 11.49 -16.15 2.63
N ASN A 203 10.16 -16.32 2.75
CA ASN A 203 9.19 -15.68 1.85
C ASN A 203 8.43 -14.53 2.51
N VAL A 204 8.38 -14.46 3.84
CA VAL A 204 7.81 -13.33 4.57
C VAL A 204 8.82 -12.76 5.55
N VAL A 205 9.04 -11.47 5.47
CA VAL A 205 9.93 -10.73 6.36
C VAL A 205 9.07 -9.72 7.13
N ILE A 206 9.08 -9.80 8.45
CA ILE A 206 8.38 -8.87 9.35
C ILE A 206 9.43 -8.05 10.09
N GLY A 207 9.38 -6.73 9.97
CA GLY A 207 10.41 -5.87 10.53
C GLY A 207 9.95 -4.45 10.87
N THR A 208 10.85 -3.69 11.48
CA THR A 208 10.69 -2.26 11.81
C THR A 208 11.56 -1.38 10.94
#